data_e34fb5499cac360970c31a2061a6bc87
#
_entry.id   e34fb5499cac360970c31a2061a6bc87
#
_cell.length_a   1.000
_cell.length_b   1.000
_cell.length_c   1.000
_cell.angle_alpha   90.00
_cell.angle_beta   90.00
_cell.angle_gamma   90.00
#
_symmetry.space_group_name_H-M   'P 1'
#
loop_
_entity.id
_entity.type
_entity.pdbx_description
1 polymer ?
#
loop_
_entity_poly.entity_id
_entity_poly.type
_entity_poly.pdbx_seq_one_letter_code
_entity_poly.pdbx_strand_id
1 'polypeptide(L)'
;MGLFGLFGKKKKETLDKGLEKTKENVFSKLARAVAGKSKVDDEVLDDLEEILVTSDVGVDTTIKIIHRIEERVARDKYVSTNELNGILKSEITALLTENNTGDNGEWTLPEGTHPYVILVVGVNGVGKTTTIGKLAWQFKQAGKKVYLGAADTFRAAAVEQIQIWGDRVGVPVVKQQMGADPASVAFDTLQSAKANGADVVIIDTAGRLHNKIGLMNELKKIKDVMKKVVPEAPHEVLLVLDGSTGQNAFEQARQFAAVTQITSLAITKLDGTAKGGVVIGISDQLKVPVKYIGLGEGMEDLQLFDKVQFVDSLFK
;
A
#
# COMPACT_ATOMS: atom_id res chain seq x y z
N MET A 1 10.90 8.40 -19.47
CA MET A 1 9.79 7.42 -19.50
C MET A 1 9.58 6.96 -18.06
N GLY A 2 8.37 7.13 -17.51
CA GLY A 2 8.05 6.69 -16.15
C GLY A 2 8.28 5.18 -16.00
N LEU A 3 8.77 4.76 -14.84
CA LEU A 3 9.19 3.37 -14.52
C LEU A 3 8.09 2.33 -14.79
N PHE A 4 6.84 2.74 -14.83
CA PHE A 4 5.65 1.89 -14.86
C PHE A 4 4.62 2.26 -15.95
N GLY A 5 4.95 3.17 -16.87
CA GLY A 5 4.02 3.68 -17.90
C GLY A 5 3.68 2.76 -19.07
N LEU A 6 4.39 1.64 -19.24
CA LEU A 6 4.29 0.80 -20.44
C LEU A 6 3.02 -0.07 -20.60
N PHE A 7 2.10 -0.10 -19.60
CA PHE A 7 1.02 -1.10 -19.55
C PHE A 7 -0.38 -0.54 -19.20
N GLY A 8 -0.71 0.68 -19.59
CA GLY A 8 -1.93 1.36 -19.12
C GLY A 8 -3.25 0.57 -19.29
N LYS A 9 -3.48 -0.08 -20.42
CA LYS A 9 -4.74 -0.80 -20.67
C LYS A 9 -4.83 -2.12 -19.87
N LYS A 10 -3.74 -2.89 -19.83
CA LYS A 10 -3.65 -4.15 -19.06
C LYS A 10 -3.71 -3.90 -17.55
N LYS A 11 -3.12 -2.78 -17.08
CA LYS A 11 -3.22 -2.35 -15.68
C LYS A 11 -4.67 -2.11 -15.25
N LYS A 12 -5.45 -1.43 -16.08
CA LYS A 12 -6.85 -1.13 -15.78
C LYS A 12 -7.70 -2.40 -15.72
N GLU A 13 -7.51 -3.34 -16.65
CA GLU A 13 -8.21 -4.62 -16.64
C GLU A 13 -7.88 -5.45 -15.38
N THR A 14 -6.63 -5.47 -14.95
CA THR A 14 -6.21 -6.14 -13.71
C THR A 14 -6.79 -5.45 -12.47
N LEU A 15 -6.85 -4.12 -12.47
CA LEU A 15 -7.46 -3.33 -11.39
C LEU A 15 -8.96 -3.61 -11.29
N ASP A 16 -9.68 -3.52 -12.40
CA ASP A 16 -11.14 -3.76 -12.47
C ASP A 16 -11.47 -5.19 -11.99
N LYS A 17 -10.68 -6.20 -12.42
CA LYS A 17 -10.83 -7.59 -11.98
C LYS A 17 -10.47 -7.79 -10.52
N GLY A 18 -9.38 -7.18 -10.05
CA GLY A 18 -8.93 -7.29 -8.66
C GLY A 18 -9.88 -6.63 -7.66
N LEU A 19 -10.67 -5.64 -8.08
CA LEU A 19 -11.65 -4.96 -7.24
C LEU A 19 -13.10 -5.44 -7.45
N GLU A 20 -13.33 -6.46 -8.27
CA GLU A 20 -14.68 -6.93 -8.64
C GLU A 20 -15.52 -7.26 -7.40
N LYS A 21 -15.00 -8.01 -6.44
CA LYS A 21 -15.71 -8.35 -5.19
C LYS A 21 -16.04 -7.13 -4.33
N THR A 22 -15.12 -6.17 -4.26
CA THR A 22 -15.35 -4.91 -3.55
C THR A 22 -16.45 -4.12 -4.23
N LYS A 23 -16.39 -4.00 -5.55
CA LYS A 23 -17.39 -3.33 -6.35
C LYS A 23 -18.79 -3.94 -6.19
N GLU A 24 -18.91 -5.26 -6.32
CA GLU A 24 -20.21 -5.95 -6.18
C GLU A 24 -20.83 -5.73 -4.79
N ASN A 25 -20.02 -5.74 -3.73
CA ASN A 25 -20.53 -5.60 -2.37
C ASN A 25 -20.82 -4.16 -1.98
N VAL A 26 -19.98 -3.21 -2.34
CA VAL A 26 -20.11 -1.81 -1.92
C VAL A 26 -21.05 -1.05 -2.85
N PHE A 27 -20.75 -1.05 -4.13
CA PHE A 27 -21.41 -0.16 -5.08
C PHE A 27 -22.73 -0.69 -5.62
N SER A 28 -22.95 -2.00 -5.64
CA SER A 28 -24.29 -2.55 -5.87
C SER A 28 -25.27 -2.19 -4.75
N LYS A 29 -24.78 -2.11 -3.51
CA LYS A 29 -25.58 -1.65 -2.36
C LYS A 29 -25.87 -0.15 -2.46
N LEU A 30 -24.85 0.68 -2.76
CA LEU A 30 -25.02 2.12 -2.99
C LEU A 30 -26.06 2.41 -4.08
N ALA A 31 -25.96 1.72 -5.22
CA ALA A 31 -26.92 1.88 -6.31
C ALA A 31 -28.36 1.50 -5.89
N ARG A 32 -28.51 0.48 -5.04
CA ARG A 32 -29.83 0.09 -4.49
C ARG A 32 -30.37 1.08 -3.47
N ALA A 33 -29.53 1.61 -2.57
CA ALA A 33 -29.94 2.58 -1.56
C ALA A 33 -30.52 3.85 -2.19
N VAL A 34 -30.00 4.27 -3.34
CA VAL A 34 -30.50 5.45 -4.06
C VAL A 34 -31.56 5.13 -5.11
N ALA A 35 -31.82 3.84 -5.42
CA ALA A 35 -32.77 3.47 -6.44
C ALA A 35 -34.21 3.85 -6.07
N GLY A 36 -34.87 4.60 -6.96
CA GLY A 36 -36.26 5.02 -6.77
C GLY A 36 -36.44 6.26 -5.87
N LYS A 37 -35.36 6.79 -5.27
CA LYS A 37 -35.41 8.06 -4.51
C LYS A 37 -35.10 9.23 -5.44
N SER A 38 -35.86 10.33 -5.29
CA SER A 38 -35.71 11.52 -6.14
C SER A 38 -34.80 12.60 -5.56
N LYS A 39 -34.48 12.51 -4.26
CA LYS A 39 -33.65 13.46 -3.53
C LYS A 39 -32.69 12.75 -2.58
N VAL A 40 -31.61 13.42 -2.23
CA VAL A 40 -30.72 13.01 -1.15
C VAL A 40 -31.32 13.57 0.14
N ASP A 41 -31.88 12.71 0.96
CA ASP A 41 -32.43 12.99 2.27
C ASP A 41 -31.65 12.25 3.36
N ASP A 42 -32.03 12.45 4.62
CA ASP A 42 -31.34 11.86 5.77
C ASP A 42 -31.32 10.31 5.67
N GLU A 43 -32.41 9.70 5.17
CA GLU A 43 -32.49 8.25 4.98
C GLU A 43 -31.46 7.74 3.96
N VAL A 44 -31.23 8.50 2.87
CA VAL A 44 -30.19 8.16 1.88
C VAL A 44 -28.79 8.31 2.48
N LEU A 45 -28.56 9.32 3.32
CA LEU A 45 -27.27 9.54 3.98
C LEU A 45 -26.98 8.46 5.01
N ASP A 46 -27.98 8.04 5.79
CA ASP A 46 -27.87 6.91 6.73
C ASP A 46 -27.54 5.58 6.01
N ASP A 47 -28.22 5.29 4.91
CA ASP A 47 -27.94 4.14 4.08
C ASP A 47 -26.50 4.18 3.52
N LEU A 48 -26.01 5.35 3.09
CA LEU A 48 -24.63 5.54 2.63
C LEU A 48 -23.61 5.31 3.75
N GLU A 49 -23.90 5.84 4.94
CA GLU A 49 -23.04 5.65 6.12
C GLU A 49 -22.89 4.15 6.44
N GLU A 50 -24.03 3.41 6.54
CA GLU A 50 -24.01 1.97 6.81
C GLU A 50 -23.19 1.21 5.75
N ILE A 51 -23.36 1.54 4.47
CA ILE A 51 -22.62 0.89 3.37
C ILE A 51 -21.13 1.16 3.47
N LEU A 52 -20.70 2.39 3.72
CA LEU A 52 -19.28 2.76 3.83
C LEU A 52 -18.64 2.08 5.05
N VAL A 53 -19.32 2.06 6.20
CA VAL A 53 -18.82 1.39 7.41
C VAL A 53 -18.71 -0.12 7.18
N THR A 54 -19.74 -0.77 6.63
CA THR A 54 -19.74 -2.21 6.36
C THR A 54 -18.74 -2.63 5.27
N SER A 55 -18.22 -1.65 4.53
CA SER A 55 -17.19 -1.84 3.50
C SER A 55 -15.77 -1.60 4.01
N ASP A 56 -15.60 -1.52 5.33
CA ASP A 56 -14.33 -1.27 6.03
C ASP A 56 -13.66 0.08 5.68
N VAL A 57 -14.42 1.11 5.30
CA VAL A 57 -13.90 2.49 5.17
C VAL A 57 -13.48 3.04 6.53
N GLY A 58 -14.10 2.56 7.60
CA GLY A 58 -13.89 3.02 8.97
C GLY A 58 -14.80 4.21 9.34
N VAL A 59 -15.24 4.25 10.62
CA VAL A 59 -16.25 5.18 11.10
C VAL A 59 -15.83 6.64 10.90
N ASP A 60 -14.62 7.02 11.36
CA ASP A 60 -14.14 8.41 11.29
C ASP A 60 -14.08 8.93 9.84
N THR A 61 -13.62 8.11 8.91
CA THR A 61 -13.51 8.45 7.48
C THR A 61 -14.90 8.50 6.83
N THR A 62 -15.80 7.59 7.21
CA THR A 62 -17.19 7.59 6.75
C THR A 62 -17.89 8.88 7.16
N ILE A 63 -17.83 9.28 8.43
CA ILE A 63 -18.40 10.55 8.92
C ILE A 63 -17.89 11.74 8.11
N LYS A 64 -16.59 11.79 7.82
CA LYS A 64 -16.03 12.86 6.96
C LYS A 64 -16.62 12.87 5.56
N ILE A 65 -16.78 11.70 4.94
CA ILE A 65 -17.34 11.58 3.59
C ILE A 65 -18.80 12.04 3.61
N ILE A 66 -19.60 11.56 4.56
CA ILE A 66 -21.02 11.96 4.71
C ILE A 66 -21.13 13.47 4.92
N HIS A 67 -20.39 14.05 5.85
CA HIS A 67 -20.40 15.49 6.10
C HIS A 67 -20.07 16.32 4.84
N ARG A 68 -19.08 15.91 4.05
CA ARG A 68 -18.75 16.58 2.77
C ARG A 68 -19.89 16.48 1.75
N ILE A 69 -20.60 15.33 1.73
CA ILE A 69 -21.78 15.16 0.87
C ILE A 69 -22.90 16.07 1.33
N GLU A 70 -23.19 16.14 2.65
CA GLU A 70 -24.19 17.04 3.24
C GLU A 70 -23.93 18.51 2.88
N GLU A 71 -22.69 18.98 3.10
CA GLU A 71 -22.29 20.35 2.75
C GLU A 71 -22.51 20.64 1.26
N ARG A 72 -22.20 19.67 0.40
CA ARG A 72 -22.37 19.82 -1.03
C ARG A 72 -23.82 19.84 -1.45
N VAL A 73 -24.64 18.95 -0.89
CA VAL A 73 -26.10 18.92 -1.12
C VAL A 73 -26.76 20.21 -0.65
N ALA A 74 -26.37 20.72 0.52
CA ALA A 74 -26.87 21.98 1.06
C ALA A 74 -26.51 23.20 0.19
N ARG A 75 -25.28 23.22 -0.35
CA ARG A 75 -24.79 24.29 -1.23
C ARG A 75 -25.49 24.29 -2.58
N ASP A 76 -25.60 23.11 -3.21
CA ASP A 76 -26.09 22.97 -4.58
C ASP A 76 -27.63 22.96 -4.63
N LYS A 77 -28.33 23.04 -3.48
CA LYS A 77 -29.77 23.17 -3.24
C LYS A 77 -30.67 22.07 -3.80
N TYR A 78 -30.22 21.33 -4.75
CA TYR A 78 -30.90 20.16 -5.34
C TYR A 78 -29.89 19.19 -5.94
N VAL A 79 -29.85 17.99 -5.40
CA VAL A 79 -29.01 16.91 -5.90
C VAL A 79 -29.91 15.71 -6.15
N SER A 80 -29.99 15.30 -7.40
CA SER A 80 -30.67 14.06 -7.76
C SER A 80 -29.83 12.85 -7.34
N THR A 81 -30.45 11.72 -7.11
CA THR A 81 -29.76 10.47 -6.79
C THR A 81 -28.80 10.03 -7.89
N ASN A 82 -29.04 10.42 -9.16
CA ASN A 82 -28.12 10.20 -10.26
C ASN A 82 -26.80 10.99 -10.12
N GLU A 83 -26.87 12.20 -9.55
CA GLU A 83 -25.72 13.05 -9.30
C GLU A 83 -24.93 12.61 -8.07
N LEU A 84 -25.58 11.94 -7.11
CA LEU A 84 -24.98 11.49 -5.85
C LEU A 84 -23.76 10.58 -6.07
N ASN A 85 -23.83 9.64 -7.02
CA ASN A 85 -22.70 8.80 -7.35
C ASN A 85 -21.48 9.60 -7.86
N GLY A 86 -21.73 10.65 -8.62
CA GLY A 86 -20.69 11.58 -9.09
C GLY A 86 -20.07 12.38 -7.94
N ILE A 87 -20.90 12.81 -7.00
CA ILE A 87 -20.48 13.55 -5.80
C ILE A 87 -19.65 12.63 -4.91
N LEU A 88 -20.16 11.45 -4.56
CA LEU A 88 -19.45 10.47 -3.73
C LEU A 88 -18.08 10.11 -4.31
N LYS A 89 -18.03 9.83 -5.61
CA LYS A 89 -16.77 9.59 -6.33
C LYS A 89 -15.81 10.78 -6.23
N SER A 90 -16.32 12.00 -6.41
CA SER A 90 -15.53 13.23 -6.33
C SER A 90 -14.98 13.45 -4.92
N GLU A 91 -15.79 13.26 -3.87
CA GLU A 91 -15.37 13.48 -2.48
C GLU A 91 -14.35 12.41 -2.02
N ILE A 92 -14.55 11.14 -2.39
CA ILE A 92 -13.56 10.07 -2.11
C ILE A 92 -12.24 10.36 -2.84
N THR A 93 -12.30 10.78 -4.10
CA THR A 93 -11.08 11.13 -4.86
C THR A 93 -10.36 12.34 -4.25
N ALA A 94 -11.11 13.35 -3.79
CA ALA A 94 -10.56 14.51 -3.11
C ALA A 94 -9.88 14.10 -1.78
N LEU A 95 -10.54 13.28 -0.97
CA LEU A 95 -10.00 12.75 0.28
C LEU A 95 -8.69 11.98 0.07
N LEU A 96 -8.66 11.08 -0.91
CA LEU A 96 -7.45 10.35 -1.28
C LEU A 96 -6.35 11.27 -1.80
N THR A 97 -6.71 12.38 -2.47
CA THR A 97 -5.76 13.36 -3.01
C THR A 97 -5.09 14.17 -1.89
N GLU A 98 -5.82 14.55 -0.86
CA GLU A 98 -5.31 15.28 0.30
C GLU A 98 -4.18 14.51 1.02
N ASN A 99 -4.29 13.17 1.04
CA ASN A 99 -3.35 12.30 1.73
C ASN A 99 -2.25 11.71 0.83
N ASN A 100 -2.45 11.78 -0.49
CA ASN A 100 -1.50 11.29 -1.51
C ASN A 100 -1.07 12.46 -2.40
N THR A 101 -0.27 13.36 -1.86
CA THR A 101 0.22 14.57 -2.56
C THR A 101 1.33 14.28 -3.60
N GLY A 102 1.78 13.03 -3.74
CA GLY A 102 2.73 12.58 -4.75
C GLY A 102 2.04 11.73 -5.82
N ASP A 103 2.51 11.82 -7.01
CA ASP A 103 2.31 11.02 -8.22
C ASP A 103 0.93 10.41 -8.55
N ASN A 104 0.44 10.77 -9.72
CA ASN A 104 -0.73 10.16 -10.38
C ASN A 104 -0.37 8.79 -11.02
N GLY A 105 0.14 7.85 -10.21
CA GLY A 105 0.51 6.51 -10.70
C GLY A 105 1.82 6.43 -11.49
N GLU A 106 2.60 7.50 -11.54
CA GLU A 106 3.95 7.53 -12.08
C GLU A 106 4.94 7.80 -10.95
N TRP A 107 5.87 6.88 -10.72
CA TRP A 107 6.95 7.07 -9.78
C TRP A 107 8.29 6.75 -10.43
N THR A 108 9.27 7.62 -10.22
CA THR A 108 10.63 7.46 -10.71
C THR A 108 11.60 7.46 -9.53
N LEU A 109 12.70 6.75 -9.68
CA LEU A 109 13.79 6.85 -8.71
C LEU A 109 14.32 8.29 -8.68
N PRO A 110 14.47 8.90 -7.49
CA PRO A 110 15.08 10.23 -7.38
C PRO A 110 16.48 10.22 -8.00
N GLU A 111 16.78 11.25 -8.80
CA GLU A 111 18.09 11.41 -9.40
C GLU A 111 19.17 11.64 -8.32
N GLY A 112 20.34 11.08 -8.54
CA GLY A 112 21.48 11.24 -7.60
C GLY A 112 21.41 10.37 -6.34
N THR A 113 20.37 9.57 -6.15
CA THR A 113 20.20 8.71 -4.98
C THR A 113 20.54 7.26 -5.34
N HIS A 114 21.78 6.85 -5.10
CA HIS A 114 22.25 5.49 -5.41
C HIS A 114 23.06 4.88 -4.25
N PRO A 115 22.64 3.71 -3.74
CA PRO A 115 21.37 3.03 -4.01
C PRO A 115 20.18 3.69 -3.31
N TYR A 116 18.99 3.67 -3.94
CA TYR A 116 17.73 3.97 -3.25
C TYR A 116 17.35 2.81 -2.34
N VAL A 117 17.16 3.07 -1.06
CA VAL A 117 17.00 2.03 -0.03
C VAL A 117 15.56 1.99 0.47
N ILE A 118 14.92 0.86 0.29
CA ILE A 118 13.55 0.56 0.76
C ILE A 118 13.64 -0.42 1.93
N LEU A 119 13.15 -0.01 3.11
CA LEU A 119 12.97 -0.86 4.27
C LEU A 119 11.52 -1.34 4.32
N VAL A 120 11.28 -2.64 4.19
CA VAL A 120 9.93 -3.21 4.16
C VAL A 120 9.54 -3.71 5.54
N VAL A 121 8.44 -3.19 6.08
CA VAL A 121 7.92 -3.54 7.41
C VAL A 121 6.46 -4.01 7.33
N GLY A 122 5.96 -4.69 8.37
CA GLY A 122 4.60 -5.22 8.44
C GLY A 122 4.55 -6.53 9.20
N VAL A 123 3.37 -6.97 9.66
CA VAL A 123 3.24 -8.23 10.38
C VAL A 123 3.51 -9.45 9.49
N ASN A 124 3.63 -10.62 10.08
CA ASN A 124 3.79 -11.85 9.31
C ASN A 124 2.49 -12.19 8.56
N GLY A 125 2.62 -12.71 7.32
CA GLY A 125 1.48 -13.13 6.51
C GLY A 125 0.81 -12.05 5.66
N VAL A 126 1.17 -10.78 5.82
CA VAL A 126 0.61 -9.67 5.00
C VAL A 126 1.14 -9.60 3.57
N GLY A 127 2.10 -10.44 3.20
CA GLY A 127 2.66 -10.46 1.85
C GLY A 127 3.93 -9.62 1.66
N LYS A 128 4.70 -9.30 2.74
CA LYS A 128 5.98 -8.56 2.63
C LYS A 128 6.93 -9.17 1.60
N THR A 129 7.28 -10.43 1.78
CA THR A 129 8.23 -11.14 0.92
C THR A 129 7.78 -11.19 -0.54
N THR A 130 6.48 -11.42 -0.77
CA THR A 130 5.87 -11.37 -2.11
C THR A 130 5.95 -9.96 -2.71
N THR A 131 5.64 -8.94 -1.92
CA THR A 131 5.75 -7.53 -2.35
C THR A 131 7.19 -7.18 -2.72
N ILE A 132 8.17 -7.60 -1.92
CA ILE A 132 9.61 -7.42 -2.21
C ILE A 132 9.99 -8.07 -3.54
N GLY A 133 9.59 -9.31 -3.76
CA GLY A 133 9.86 -10.02 -5.01
C GLY A 133 9.26 -9.34 -6.24
N LYS A 134 8.00 -8.88 -6.14
CA LYS A 134 7.32 -8.15 -7.22
C LYS A 134 7.96 -6.80 -7.49
N LEU A 135 8.33 -6.04 -6.45
CA LEU A 135 9.06 -4.77 -6.59
C LEU A 135 10.43 -4.98 -7.24
N ALA A 136 11.19 -5.99 -6.79
CA ALA A 136 12.47 -6.33 -7.39
C ALA A 136 12.34 -6.65 -8.88
N TRP A 137 11.31 -7.40 -9.25
CA TRP A 137 11.00 -7.70 -10.64
C TRP A 137 10.69 -6.43 -11.44
N GLN A 138 9.84 -5.53 -10.92
CA GLN A 138 9.47 -4.29 -11.59
C GLN A 138 10.68 -3.38 -11.80
N PHE A 139 11.53 -3.19 -10.79
CA PHE A 139 12.75 -2.40 -10.91
C PHE A 139 13.70 -3.01 -11.93
N LYS A 140 13.85 -4.34 -11.94
CA LYS A 140 14.69 -5.03 -12.92
C LYS A 140 14.16 -4.86 -14.34
N GLN A 141 12.82 -4.97 -14.56
CA GLN A 141 12.21 -4.71 -15.87
C GLN A 141 12.43 -3.27 -16.34
N ALA A 142 12.55 -2.33 -15.40
CA ALA A 142 12.91 -0.95 -15.68
C ALA A 142 14.43 -0.72 -15.88
N GLY A 143 15.22 -1.80 -16.02
CA GLY A 143 16.65 -1.74 -16.25
C GLY A 143 17.49 -1.38 -15.02
N LYS A 144 16.91 -1.44 -13.81
CA LYS A 144 17.60 -1.11 -12.57
C LYS A 144 18.31 -2.31 -11.96
N LYS A 145 19.49 -2.07 -11.40
CA LYS A 145 20.25 -3.07 -10.66
C LYS A 145 19.76 -3.13 -9.22
N VAL A 146 19.18 -4.26 -8.83
CA VAL A 146 18.50 -4.45 -7.54
C VAL A 146 19.26 -5.43 -6.67
N TYR A 147 19.32 -5.15 -5.37
CA TYR A 147 19.83 -6.03 -4.32
C TYR A 147 18.75 -6.28 -3.27
N LEU A 148 18.66 -7.51 -2.76
CA LEU A 148 17.76 -7.89 -1.68
C LEU A 148 18.54 -8.23 -0.43
N GLY A 149 18.03 -7.82 0.74
CA GLY A 149 18.56 -8.17 2.05
C GLY A 149 17.54 -8.97 2.86
N ALA A 150 17.91 -10.19 3.27
CA ALA A 150 17.08 -11.09 4.05
C ALA A 150 17.28 -10.87 5.56
N ALA A 151 16.73 -9.76 6.10
CA ALA A 151 16.94 -9.40 7.50
C ALA A 151 15.86 -9.97 8.47
N ASP A 152 14.88 -10.76 8.02
CA ASP A 152 14.04 -11.62 8.90
C ASP A 152 14.81 -12.90 9.26
N THR A 153 15.94 -12.76 9.96
CA THR A 153 16.92 -13.80 10.22
C THR A 153 16.43 -14.89 11.19
N PHE A 154 15.37 -14.64 11.91
CA PHE A 154 14.80 -15.58 12.90
C PHE A 154 13.80 -16.57 12.30
N ARG A 155 13.46 -16.41 11.03
CA ARG A 155 12.51 -17.27 10.32
C ARG A 155 13.19 -17.89 9.08
N ALA A 156 13.59 -19.17 9.21
CA ALA A 156 14.23 -19.91 8.11
C ALA A 156 13.41 -19.80 6.81
N ALA A 157 12.09 -20.01 6.92
CA ALA A 157 11.20 -19.92 5.76
C ALA A 157 11.17 -18.53 5.12
N ALA A 158 11.35 -17.44 5.90
CA ALA A 158 11.40 -16.09 5.33
C ALA A 158 12.68 -15.87 4.51
N VAL A 159 13.83 -16.26 5.07
CA VAL A 159 15.13 -16.19 4.37
C VAL A 159 15.10 -17.04 3.09
N GLU A 160 14.54 -18.24 3.15
CA GLU A 160 14.38 -19.11 1.99
C GLU A 160 13.45 -18.50 0.92
N GLN A 161 12.32 -17.94 1.33
CA GLN A 161 11.39 -17.27 0.41
C GLN A 161 12.03 -16.08 -0.32
N ILE A 162 12.81 -15.25 0.38
CA ILE A 162 13.53 -14.14 -0.28
C ILE A 162 14.56 -14.69 -1.27
N GLN A 163 15.26 -15.78 -0.93
CA GLN A 163 16.19 -16.42 -1.87
C GLN A 163 15.48 -16.93 -3.12
N ILE A 164 14.36 -17.63 -2.97
CA ILE A 164 13.53 -18.10 -4.09
C ILE A 164 13.10 -16.93 -4.98
N TRP A 165 12.68 -15.80 -4.40
CA TRP A 165 12.35 -14.62 -5.16
C TRP A 165 13.56 -14.01 -5.87
N GLY A 166 14.72 -13.94 -5.19
CA GLY A 166 15.96 -13.48 -5.79
C GLY A 166 16.35 -14.31 -7.01
N ASP A 167 16.31 -15.64 -6.88
CA ASP A 167 16.62 -16.57 -7.97
C ASP A 167 15.62 -16.44 -9.12
N ARG A 168 14.32 -16.39 -8.80
CA ARG A 168 13.24 -16.25 -9.80
C ARG A 168 13.34 -14.95 -10.60
N VAL A 169 13.67 -13.86 -9.92
CA VAL A 169 13.84 -12.54 -10.55
C VAL A 169 15.23 -12.40 -11.16
N GLY A 170 16.22 -13.17 -10.70
CA GLY A 170 17.62 -13.08 -11.09
C GLY A 170 18.27 -11.82 -10.54
N VAL A 171 18.11 -11.57 -9.24
CA VAL A 171 18.75 -10.48 -8.48
C VAL A 171 19.48 -11.06 -7.27
N PRO A 172 20.64 -10.49 -6.87
CA PRO A 172 21.39 -10.98 -5.72
C PRO A 172 20.65 -10.78 -4.41
N VAL A 173 20.76 -11.79 -3.54
CA VAL A 173 20.23 -11.78 -2.17
C VAL A 173 21.40 -11.86 -1.19
N VAL A 174 21.49 -10.91 -0.28
CA VAL A 174 22.43 -10.94 0.83
C VAL A 174 21.72 -11.50 2.06
N LYS A 175 22.27 -12.56 2.60
CA LYS A 175 21.77 -13.26 3.79
C LYS A 175 22.92 -13.71 4.67
N GLN A 176 22.64 -13.93 5.94
CA GLN A 176 23.57 -14.53 6.90
C GLN A 176 22.96 -15.80 7.49
N GLN A 177 23.68 -16.43 8.41
CA GLN A 177 23.20 -17.62 9.13
C GLN A 177 21.94 -17.29 9.95
N MET A 178 21.13 -18.32 10.21
CA MET A 178 19.97 -18.20 11.08
C MET A 178 20.30 -17.58 12.43
N GLY A 179 19.47 -16.63 12.88
CA GLY A 179 19.65 -15.92 14.14
C GLY A 179 20.74 -14.84 14.11
N ALA A 180 21.34 -14.56 12.97
CA ALA A 180 22.25 -13.43 12.82
C ALA A 180 21.52 -12.10 13.13
N ASP A 181 22.27 -11.08 13.50
CA ASP A 181 21.72 -9.75 13.75
C ASP A 181 21.12 -9.15 12.46
N PRO A 182 19.80 -8.83 12.43
CA PRO A 182 19.17 -8.19 11.26
C PRO A 182 19.89 -6.95 10.76
N ALA A 183 20.46 -6.17 11.67
CA ALA A 183 21.21 -4.96 11.34
C ALA A 183 22.52 -5.28 10.61
N SER A 184 23.19 -6.40 10.90
CA SER A 184 24.38 -6.80 10.15
C SER A 184 24.04 -7.24 8.72
N VAL A 185 22.91 -7.93 8.54
CA VAL A 185 22.42 -8.26 7.17
C VAL A 185 22.15 -7.00 6.36
N ALA A 186 21.47 -6.01 6.96
CA ALA A 186 21.21 -4.75 6.29
C ALA A 186 22.49 -3.99 5.92
N PHE A 187 23.48 -3.98 6.83
CA PHE A 187 24.78 -3.38 6.60
C PHE A 187 25.53 -4.04 5.44
N ASP A 188 25.66 -5.36 5.47
CA ASP A 188 26.35 -6.14 4.41
C ASP A 188 25.66 -6.01 3.06
N THR A 189 24.30 -5.95 3.06
CA THR A 189 23.53 -5.73 1.84
C THR A 189 23.88 -4.38 1.22
N LEU A 190 23.89 -3.32 2.00
CA LEU A 190 24.20 -1.97 1.51
C LEU A 190 25.66 -1.84 1.08
N GLN A 191 26.60 -2.44 1.80
CA GLN A 191 28.02 -2.48 1.42
C GLN A 191 28.20 -3.19 0.06
N SER A 192 27.62 -4.38 -0.08
CA SER A 192 27.67 -5.12 -1.32
C SER A 192 27.00 -4.39 -2.48
N ALA A 193 25.82 -3.81 -2.25
CA ALA A 193 25.08 -3.06 -3.25
C ALA A 193 25.85 -1.84 -3.74
N LYS A 194 26.42 -1.07 -2.81
CA LYS A 194 27.24 0.13 -3.12
C LYS A 194 28.49 -0.24 -3.90
N ALA A 195 29.21 -1.27 -3.47
CA ALA A 195 30.43 -1.74 -4.15
C ALA A 195 30.16 -2.22 -5.60
N ASN A 196 28.95 -2.69 -5.85
CA ASN A 196 28.54 -3.17 -7.18
C ASN A 196 27.73 -2.16 -7.98
N GLY A 197 27.58 -0.93 -7.52
CA GLY A 197 26.83 0.11 -8.24
C GLY A 197 25.34 -0.25 -8.42
N ALA A 198 24.69 -0.71 -7.36
CA ALA A 198 23.26 -0.99 -7.37
C ALA A 198 22.43 0.32 -7.40
N ASP A 199 21.32 0.29 -8.12
CA ASP A 199 20.36 1.40 -8.14
C ASP A 199 19.38 1.34 -6.97
N VAL A 200 18.95 0.11 -6.58
CA VAL A 200 17.92 -0.11 -5.56
C VAL A 200 18.34 -1.22 -4.61
N VAL A 201 18.08 -1.01 -3.32
CA VAL A 201 18.19 -2.03 -2.28
C VAL A 201 16.85 -2.18 -1.57
N ILE A 202 16.38 -3.40 -1.41
CA ILE A 202 15.15 -3.70 -0.68
C ILE A 202 15.49 -4.65 0.48
N ILE A 203 15.17 -4.23 1.71
CA ILE A 203 15.47 -4.99 2.93
C ILE A 203 14.17 -5.54 3.51
N ASP A 204 14.06 -6.87 3.65
CA ASP A 204 13.00 -7.53 4.41
C ASP A 204 13.26 -7.40 5.91
N THR A 205 12.20 -7.34 6.71
CA THR A 205 12.31 -7.31 8.18
C THR A 205 11.36 -8.27 8.86
N ALA A 206 11.66 -8.63 10.10
CA ALA A 206 10.76 -9.40 10.95
C ALA A 206 9.43 -8.64 11.21
N GLY A 207 8.32 -9.40 11.31
CA GLY A 207 6.97 -8.85 11.54
C GLY A 207 6.45 -9.10 12.95
N ARG A 208 7.28 -8.99 13.99
CA ARG A 208 6.96 -9.38 15.39
C ARG A 208 6.26 -8.28 16.17
N LEU A 209 5.11 -7.82 15.72
CA LEU A 209 4.39 -6.69 16.32
C LEU A 209 3.94 -6.93 17.77
N HIS A 210 3.77 -8.19 18.20
CA HIS A 210 3.45 -8.55 19.57
C HIS A 210 4.54 -8.15 20.59
N ASN A 211 5.79 -8.00 20.14
CA ASN A 211 6.89 -7.45 20.94
C ASN A 211 7.29 -6.07 20.41
N LYS A 212 6.45 -5.05 20.67
CA LYS A 212 6.64 -3.68 20.17
C LYS A 212 8.00 -3.10 20.51
N ILE A 213 8.47 -3.26 21.75
CA ILE A 213 9.75 -2.71 22.23
C ILE A 213 10.92 -3.37 21.49
N GLY A 214 10.90 -4.70 21.37
CA GLY A 214 11.92 -5.43 20.63
C GLY A 214 11.97 -5.03 19.15
N LEU A 215 10.80 -4.94 18.51
CA LEU A 215 10.70 -4.50 17.12
C LEU A 215 11.18 -3.06 16.92
N MET A 216 10.82 -2.14 17.81
CA MET A 216 11.28 -0.76 17.76
C MET A 216 12.82 -0.66 17.82
N ASN A 217 13.42 -1.38 18.78
CA ASN A 217 14.87 -1.42 18.94
C ASN A 217 15.57 -2.04 17.73
N GLU A 218 15.02 -3.11 17.18
CA GLU A 218 15.54 -3.78 15.98
C GLU A 218 15.48 -2.85 14.76
N LEU A 219 14.31 -2.24 14.48
CA LEU A 219 14.14 -1.31 13.35
C LEU A 219 15.00 -0.06 13.49
N LYS A 220 15.14 0.47 14.72
CA LYS A 220 16.06 1.57 14.98
C LYS A 220 17.50 1.17 14.67
N LYS A 221 17.96 0.03 15.18
CA LYS A 221 19.31 -0.48 14.93
C LYS A 221 19.59 -0.67 13.44
N ILE A 222 18.64 -1.26 12.71
CA ILE A 222 18.71 -1.43 11.24
C ILE A 222 18.91 -0.05 10.57
N LYS A 223 18.07 0.94 10.90
CA LYS A 223 18.17 2.30 10.33
C LYS A 223 19.52 2.97 10.68
N ASP A 224 19.99 2.83 11.91
CA ASP A 224 21.24 3.44 12.35
C ASP A 224 22.45 2.84 11.60
N VAL A 225 22.46 1.55 11.31
CA VAL A 225 23.56 0.94 10.52
C VAL A 225 23.47 1.24 9.04
N MET A 226 22.25 1.37 8.49
CA MET A 226 22.06 1.78 7.10
C MET A 226 22.68 3.16 6.84
N LYS A 227 22.47 4.12 7.75
CA LYS A 227 23.03 5.48 7.66
C LYS A 227 24.54 5.51 7.66
N LYS A 228 25.22 4.51 8.22
CA LYS A 228 26.69 4.41 8.17
C LYS A 228 27.22 4.12 6.77
N VAL A 229 26.40 3.51 5.90
CA VAL A 229 26.77 3.16 4.51
C VAL A 229 26.20 4.17 3.52
N VAL A 230 24.93 4.51 3.69
CA VAL A 230 24.17 5.48 2.90
C VAL A 230 23.51 6.46 3.87
N PRO A 231 24.04 7.69 4.02
CA PRO A 231 23.65 8.62 5.09
C PRO A 231 22.15 8.93 5.19
N GLU A 232 21.46 8.92 4.06
CA GLU A 232 20.02 9.22 3.99
C GLU A 232 19.12 7.98 4.06
N ALA A 233 19.72 6.77 4.15
CA ALA A 233 18.94 5.53 4.21
C ALA A 233 18.24 5.34 5.59
N PRO A 234 17.07 4.66 5.59
CA PRO A 234 16.29 4.28 4.42
C PRO A 234 15.57 5.49 3.80
N HIS A 235 15.55 5.55 2.48
CA HIS A 235 14.82 6.59 1.73
C HIS A 235 13.31 6.33 1.78
N GLU A 236 12.92 5.07 1.90
CA GLU A 236 11.53 4.64 1.99
C GLU A 236 11.37 3.59 3.09
N VAL A 237 10.40 3.78 3.97
CA VAL A 237 9.91 2.78 4.92
C VAL A 237 8.53 2.38 4.45
N LEU A 238 8.47 1.24 3.76
CA LEU A 238 7.25 0.70 3.16
C LEU A 238 6.53 -0.21 4.14
N LEU A 239 5.38 0.20 4.65
CA LEU A 239 4.52 -0.65 5.46
C LEU A 239 3.59 -1.46 4.55
N VAL A 240 3.68 -2.79 4.66
CA VAL A 240 2.80 -3.72 3.95
C VAL A 240 1.66 -4.14 4.87
N LEU A 241 0.43 -4.00 4.38
CA LEU A 241 -0.82 -4.33 5.07
C LEU A 241 -1.65 -5.29 4.23
N ASP A 242 -2.37 -6.17 4.90
CA ASP A 242 -3.31 -7.11 4.27
C ASP A 242 -4.72 -6.49 4.22
N GLY A 243 -5.17 -6.09 3.03
CA GLY A 243 -6.48 -5.47 2.83
C GLY A 243 -7.66 -6.38 3.16
N SER A 244 -7.47 -7.71 3.15
CA SER A 244 -8.52 -8.66 3.50
C SER A 244 -8.86 -8.68 4.99
N THR A 245 -8.01 -8.13 5.85
CA THR A 245 -8.20 -8.09 7.30
C THR A 245 -9.07 -6.93 7.80
N GLY A 246 -9.45 -6.01 6.90
CA GLY A 246 -10.34 -4.89 7.22
C GLY A 246 -9.82 -4.04 8.39
N GLN A 247 -10.62 -3.85 9.43
CA GLN A 247 -10.28 -3.02 10.60
C GLN A 247 -8.98 -3.44 11.31
N ASN A 248 -8.58 -4.71 11.25
CA ASN A 248 -7.30 -5.15 11.80
C ASN A 248 -6.10 -4.52 11.10
N ALA A 249 -6.21 -4.20 9.81
CA ALA A 249 -5.16 -3.50 9.08
C ALA A 249 -4.93 -2.08 9.62
N PHE A 250 -5.98 -1.38 10.05
CA PHE A 250 -5.87 -0.05 10.69
C PHE A 250 -5.09 -0.12 11.99
N GLU A 251 -5.42 -1.10 12.85
CA GLU A 251 -4.74 -1.25 14.13
C GLU A 251 -3.26 -1.60 13.93
N GLN A 252 -2.95 -2.49 12.99
CA GLN A 252 -1.56 -2.79 12.63
C GLN A 252 -0.83 -1.55 12.14
N ALA A 253 -1.46 -0.76 11.29
CA ALA A 253 -0.90 0.45 10.72
C ALA A 253 -0.58 1.50 11.81
N ARG A 254 -1.50 1.74 12.75
CA ARG A 254 -1.29 2.62 13.90
C ARG A 254 -0.14 2.14 14.79
N GLN A 255 -0.07 0.82 15.02
CA GLN A 255 0.99 0.24 15.84
C GLN A 255 2.37 0.37 15.19
N PHE A 256 2.49 0.16 13.88
CA PHE A 256 3.74 0.39 13.16
C PHE A 256 4.11 1.88 13.11
N ALA A 257 3.16 2.77 12.90
CA ALA A 257 3.39 4.22 12.93
C ALA A 257 3.92 4.70 14.30
N ALA A 258 3.49 4.06 15.39
CA ALA A 258 4.01 4.34 16.73
C ALA A 258 5.44 3.79 16.96
N VAL A 259 5.87 2.79 16.18
CA VAL A 259 7.18 2.13 16.31
C VAL A 259 8.23 2.76 15.39
N THR A 260 7.84 3.17 14.20
CA THR A 260 8.76 3.72 13.20
C THR A 260 8.05 4.71 12.28
N GLN A 261 8.79 5.68 11.78
CA GLN A 261 8.27 6.58 10.75
C GLN A 261 8.02 5.80 9.45
N ILE A 262 6.75 5.68 9.07
CA ILE A 262 6.31 5.10 7.79
C ILE A 262 6.28 6.21 6.75
N THR A 263 6.78 5.94 5.55
CA THR A 263 6.79 6.92 4.45
C THR A 263 5.86 6.54 3.30
N SER A 264 5.51 5.25 3.18
CA SER A 264 4.61 4.75 2.15
C SER A 264 3.91 3.46 2.57
N LEU A 265 2.77 3.17 1.93
CA LEU A 265 1.96 1.99 2.19
C LEU A 265 1.86 1.10 0.95
N ALA A 266 1.87 -0.22 1.17
CA ALA A 266 1.44 -1.22 0.21
C ALA A 266 0.26 -2.00 0.80
N ILE A 267 -0.88 -2.02 0.11
CA ILE A 267 -2.08 -2.75 0.55
C ILE A 267 -2.27 -3.95 -0.37
N THR A 268 -2.13 -5.14 0.17
CA THR A 268 -2.13 -6.41 -0.56
C THR A 268 -3.47 -7.12 -0.47
N LYS A 269 -3.67 -8.17 -1.28
CA LYS A 269 -4.82 -9.10 -1.25
C LYS A 269 -6.17 -8.43 -1.48
N LEU A 270 -6.20 -7.36 -2.26
CA LEU A 270 -7.46 -6.68 -2.59
C LEU A 270 -8.35 -7.52 -3.51
N ASP A 271 -7.78 -8.42 -4.32
CA ASP A 271 -8.47 -9.35 -5.21
C ASP A 271 -9.31 -10.40 -4.48
N GLY A 272 -8.93 -10.70 -3.24
CA GLY A 272 -9.63 -11.68 -2.40
C GLY A 272 -10.79 -11.12 -1.56
N THR A 273 -10.97 -9.80 -1.50
CA THR A 273 -11.82 -9.16 -0.50
C THR A 273 -12.92 -8.28 -1.06
N ALA A 274 -14.04 -8.26 -0.37
CA ALA A 274 -15.10 -7.25 -0.53
C ALA A 274 -14.83 -5.96 0.29
N LYS A 275 -13.69 -5.88 0.97
CA LYS A 275 -13.32 -4.87 1.95
C LYS A 275 -12.34 -3.81 1.40
N GLY A 276 -12.35 -3.56 0.10
CA GLY A 276 -11.44 -2.60 -0.54
C GLY A 276 -11.59 -1.15 -0.05
N GLY A 277 -12.68 -0.81 0.64
CA GLY A 277 -12.85 0.46 1.34
C GLY A 277 -11.76 0.74 2.38
N VAL A 278 -11.10 -0.30 2.89
CA VAL A 278 -9.94 -0.18 3.80
C VAL A 278 -8.84 0.72 3.26
N VAL A 279 -8.64 0.77 1.94
CA VAL A 279 -7.65 1.64 1.28
C VAL A 279 -7.96 3.11 1.54
N ILE A 280 -9.25 3.48 1.46
CA ILE A 280 -9.73 4.86 1.68
C ILE A 280 -9.49 5.26 3.14
N GLY A 281 -9.93 4.42 4.06
CA GLY A 281 -9.82 4.70 5.48
C GLY A 281 -8.38 4.73 6.00
N ILE A 282 -7.54 3.78 5.60
CA ILE A 282 -6.13 3.76 5.99
C ILE A 282 -5.41 5.01 5.47
N SER A 283 -5.65 5.39 4.21
CA SER A 283 -5.08 6.60 3.62
C SER A 283 -5.47 7.85 4.43
N ASP A 284 -6.76 7.99 4.80
CA ASP A 284 -7.24 9.15 5.56
C ASP A 284 -6.70 9.19 6.99
N GLN A 285 -6.71 8.07 7.70
CA GLN A 285 -6.35 8.04 9.12
C GLN A 285 -4.85 8.17 9.37
N LEU A 286 -4.01 7.54 8.53
CA LEU A 286 -2.56 7.57 8.71
C LEU A 286 -1.90 8.80 8.10
N LYS A 287 -2.52 9.42 7.12
CA LYS A 287 -1.94 10.52 6.33
C LYS A 287 -0.58 10.18 5.72
N VAL A 288 -0.42 8.90 5.38
CA VAL A 288 0.73 8.34 4.69
C VAL A 288 0.26 7.88 3.31
N PRO A 289 0.99 8.20 2.23
CA PRO A 289 0.56 7.85 0.89
C PRO A 289 0.49 6.34 0.67
N VAL A 290 -0.62 5.87 0.13
CA VAL A 290 -0.71 4.54 -0.47
C VAL A 290 0.06 4.58 -1.77
N LYS A 291 1.14 3.80 -1.86
CA LYS A 291 2.01 3.79 -3.04
C LYS A 291 1.76 2.57 -3.93
N TYR A 292 1.47 1.43 -3.30
CA TYR A 292 1.25 0.18 -4.03
C TYR A 292 -0.02 -0.51 -3.60
N ILE A 293 -0.67 -1.20 -4.55
CA ILE A 293 -1.79 -2.12 -4.30
C ILE A 293 -1.50 -3.48 -4.93
N GLY A 294 -1.80 -4.55 -4.17
CA GLY A 294 -1.69 -5.94 -4.60
C GLY A 294 -3.05 -6.50 -5.00
N LEU A 295 -3.15 -6.94 -6.25
CA LEU A 295 -4.39 -7.33 -6.93
C LEU A 295 -4.37 -8.80 -7.37
N GLY A 296 -3.47 -9.61 -6.82
CA GLY A 296 -3.34 -11.03 -7.15
C GLY A 296 -1.94 -11.58 -6.89
N GLU A 297 -1.69 -12.81 -7.34
CA GLU A 297 -0.45 -13.55 -7.07
C GLU A 297 0.63 -13.35 -8.15
N GLY A 298 0.27 -12.93 -9.35
CA GLY A 298 1.21 -12.72 -10.46
C GLY A 298 2.24 -11.62 -10.19
N MET A 299 3.36 -11.66 -10.92
CA MET A 299 4.41 -10.65 -10.81
C MET A 299 3.92 -9.23 -11.15
N GLU A 300 2.97 -9.14 -12.09
CA GLU A 300 2.40 -7.89 -12.58
C GLU A 300 1.25 -7.37 -11.69
N ASP A 301 0.79 -8.18 -10.71
CA ASP A 301 -0.38 -7.88 -9.87
C ASP A 301 -0.07 -6.93 -8.69
N LEU A 302 1.14 -6.41 -8.60
CA LEU A 302 1.47 -5.28 -7.75
C LEU A 302 1.51 -4.03 -8.62
N GLN A 303 0.64 -3.06 -8.33
CA GLN A 303 0.52 -1.84 -9.12
C GLN A 303 0.81 -0.60 -8.27
N LEU A 304 1.34 0.45 -8.91
CA LEU A 304 1.33 1.79 -8.32
C LEU A 304 -0.12 2.23 -8.13
N PHE A 305 -0.40 2.81 -6.99
CA PHE A 305 -1.73 3.29 -6.64
C PHE A 305 -2.05 4.56 -7.42
N ASP A 306 -3.04 4.48 -8.27
CA ASP A 306 -3.67 5.62 -8.93
C ASP A 306 -5.04 5.85 -8.31
N LYS A 307 -5.17 6.91 -7.53
CA LYS A 307 -6.40 7.25 -6.78
C LYS A 307 -7.62 7.43 -7.68
N VAL A 308 -7.44 8.02 -8.87
CA VAL A 308 -8.55 8.26 -9.81
C VAL A 308 -9.01 6.94 -10.42
N GLN A 309 -8.07 6.13 -10.92
CA GLN A 309 -8.40 4.83 -11.49
C GLN A 309 -8.97 3.87 -10.44
N PHE A 310 -8.45 3.91 -9.21
CA PHE A 310 -8.97 3.12 -8.09
C PHE A 310 -10.43 3.46 -7.80
N VAL A 311 -10.74 4.74 -7.60
CA VAL A 311 -12.13 5.19 -7.37
C VAL A 311 -13.01 4.89 -8.57
N ASP A 312 -12.53 5.13 -9.81
CA ASP A 312 -13.26 4.79 -11.03
C ASP A 312 -13.62 3.29 -11.10
N SER A 313 -12.70 2.40 -10.69
CA SER A 313 -12.95 0.96 -10.70
C SER A 313 -13.99 0.51 -9.67
N LEU A 314 -14.13 1.27 -8.59
CA LEU A 314 -15.15 1.01 -7.57
C LEU A 314 -16.56 1.41 -8.04
N PHE A 315 -16.70 2.46 -8.87
CA PHE A 315 -18.00 3.05 -9.28
C PHE A 315 -18.48 2.64 -10.69
N LYS A 316 -17.79 1.75 -11.36
CA LYS A 316 -18.23 1.17 -12.65
C LYS A 316 -19.11 -0.05 -12.43
#